data_9eadb5257728d31e1de8f4f6f037d30c
#
_entry.id   9eadb5257728d31e1de8f4f6f037d30c
#
_cell.length_a   1.000
_cell.length_b   1.000
_cell.length_c   1.000
_cell.angle_alpha   90.00
_cell.angle_beta   90.00
_cell.angle_gamma   90.00
#
_symmetry.space_group_name_H-M   'P 1'
#
loop_
_entity.id
_entity.type
_entity.pdbx_description
1 polymer ?
#
loop_
_entity_poly.entity_id
_entity_poly.type
_entity_poly.pdbx_seq_one_letter_code
_entity_poly.pdbx_strand_id
1 'polypeptide(L)'
;MKIAIDLTPLYGRKRTGVEMYAIDLYRALLTSGNQIIPIFHVLNELDDNPNAVIIPESNRLLLENIKLSKCIRKIAPDIVLFPIFPPPVDLKWGFKGKLYPTFHDCAFLKYRKTLNFAAKYYLTPKALWSLKWIDGIITISESEKRQFAEYTNTPIYNLGENIAISFKGVSEKVNIKLIDKWNLQPNSYFISVSTIEPRKNFKYLLRVLA
;
A
#
# COMPACT_ATOMS: atom_id res chain seq x y z
N MET A 1 -12.57 19.39 1.64
CA MET A 1 -12.83 18.19 2.47
C MET A 1 -11.64 17.93 3.38
N LYS A 2 -11.87 17.29 4.52
CA LYS A 2 -10.83 16.85 5.42
C LYS A 2 -10.53 15.36 5.15
N ILE A 3 -9.35 15.06 4.65
CA ILE A 3 -8.93 13.70 4.24
C ILE A 3 -7.79 13.24 5.13
N ALA A 4 -7.98 12.16 5.86
CA ALA A 4 -6.91 11.48 6.57
C ALA A 4 -6.32 10.34 5.73
N ILE A 5 -5.01 10.14 5.84
CA ILE A 5 -4.31 9.02 5.19
C ILE A 5 -3.46 8.27 6.22
N ASP A 6 -3.66 6.96 6.31
CA ASP A 6 -2.89 6.09 7.21
C ASP A 6 -1.51 5.76 6.61
N LEU A 7 -0.48 6.38 7.11
CA LEU A 7 0.92 6.14 6.77
C LEU A 7 1.69 5.47 7.93
N THR A 8 0.99 5.02 8.97
CA THR A 8 1.62 4.33 10.10
C THR A 8 2.40 3.07 9.67
N PRO A 9 1.99 2.32 8.61
CA PRO A 9 2.72 1.15 8.18
C PRO A 9 4.08 1.43 7.50
N LEU A 10 4.41 2.68 7.18
CA LEU A 10 5.71 3.03 6.58
C LEU A 10 6.88 2.88 7.57
N TYR A 11 6.60 2.83 8.87
CA TYR A 11 7.62 2.69 9.90
C TYR A 11 8.33 1.34 9.86
N GLY A 12 9.68 1.39 9.89
CA GLY A 12 10.53 0.21 9.98
C GLY A 12 10.47 -0.74 8.77
N ARG A 13 9.79 -0.36 7.69
CA ARG A 13 9.67 -1.16 6.48
C ARG A 13 10.65 -0.73 5.39
N LYS A 14 11.16 -1.71 4.65
CA LYS A 14 11.81 -1.44 3.38
C LYS A 14 10.78 -0.85 2.43
N ARG A 15 11.14 0.20 1.70
CA ARG A 15 10.28 0.80 0.68
C ARG A 15 10.17 -0.16 -0.50
N THR A 16 9.07 -0.87 -0.56
CA THR A 16 8.65 -1.70 -1.71
C THR A 16 7.61 -0.94 -2.54
N GLY A 17 7.06 -1.57 -3.59
CA GLY A 17 6.03 -0.93 -4.41
C GLY A 17 4.83 -0.41 -3.61
N VAL A 18 4.39 -1.16 -2.61
CA VAL A 18 3.24 -0.80 -1.77
C VAL A 18 3.51 0.46 -0.93
N GLU A 19 4.69 0.54 -0.30
CA GLU A 19 5.08 1.73 0.47
C GLU A 19 5.31 2.95 -0.46
N MET A 20 5.88 2.73 -1.65
CA MET A 20 6.05 3.81 -2.64
C MET A 20 4.70 4.33 -3.13
N TYR A 21 3.75 3.44 -3.43
CA TYR A 21 2.39 3.84 -3.77
C TYR A 21 1.76 4.71 -2.68
N ALA A 22 1.88 4.34 -1.41
CA ALA A 22 1.34 5.13 -0.30
C ALA A 22 1.95 6.53 -0.22
N ILE A 23 3.26 6.65 -0.44
CA ILE A 23 3.98 7.92 -0.48
C ILE A 23 3.54 8.78 -1.67
N ASP A 24 3.45 8.19 -2.85
CA ASP A 24 3.06 8.90 -4.06
C ASP A 24 1.59 9.35 -4.02
N LEU A 25 0.70 8.51 -3.47
CA LEU A 25 -0.70 8.89 -3.19
C LEU A 25 -0.76 10.07 -2.23
N TYR A 26 -0.01 10.04 -1.13
CA TYR A 26 0.05 11.16 -0.19
C TYR A 26 0.52 12.45 -0.85
N ARG A 27 1.61 12.39 -1.64
CA ARG A 27 2.14 13.56 -2.37
C ARG A 27 1.12 14.12 -3.36
N ALA A 28 0.42 13.25 -4.09
CA ALA A 28 -0.64 13.67 -5.00
C ALA A 28 -1.81 14.34 -4.28
N LEU A 29 -2.17 13.85 -3.10
CA LEU A 29 -3.22 14.46 -2.28
C LEU A 29 -2.86 15.89 -1.82
N LEU A 30 -1.60 16.18 -1.54
CA LEU A 30 -1.15 17.53 -1.14
C LEU A 30 -1.44 18.58 -2.22
N THR A 31 -1.54 18.18 -3.49
CA THR A 31 -1.87 19.09 -4.60
C THR A 31 -3.37 19.22 -4.86
N SER A 32 -4.21 18.51 -4.10
CA SER A 32 -5.67 18.41 -4.38
C SER A 32 -6.51 19.58 -3.87
N GLY A 33 -5.92 20.54 -3.15
CA GLY A 33 -6.65 21.65 -2.51
C GLY A 33 -7.52 21.24 -1.31
N ASN A 34 -7.44 19.98 -0.86
CA ASN A 34 -8.11 19.49 0.34
C ASN A 34 -7.23 19.62 1.59
N GLN A 35 -7.84 19.58 2.77
CA GLN A 35 -7.10 19.48 4.03
C GLN A 35 -6.62 18.03 4.21
N ILE A 36 -5.33 17.80 4.01
CA ILE A 36 -4.73 16.47 4.12
C ILE A 36 -4.10 16.29 5.50
N ILE A 37 -4.45 15.20 6.18
CA ILE A 37 -3.96 14.84 7.51
C ILE A 37 -3.25 13.49 7.42
N PRO A 38 -1.93 13.46 7.23
CA PRO A 38 -1.19 12.22 7.29
C PRO A 38 -1.07 11.74 8.73
N ILE A 39 -1.26 10.44 8.94
CA ILE A 39 -1.12 9.79 10.25
C ILE A 39 0.11 8.90 10.18
N PHE A 40 1.13 9.22 10.98
CA PHE A 40 2.40 8.49 11.06
C PHE A 40 2.55 7.77 12.39
N HIS A 41 3.43 6.81 12.45
CA HIS A 41 3.85 6.16 13.69
C HIS A 41 5.01 6.91 14.37
N VAL A 42 5.97 7.38 13.59
CA VAL A 42 7.11 8.19 14.02
C VAL A 42 7.37 9.32 13.03
N LEU A 43 8.08 10.35 13.49
CA LEU A 43 8.59 11.42 12.62
C LEU A 43 9.50 10.84 11.52
N ASN A 44 9.33 11.32 10.30
CA ASN A 44 10.12 10.92 9.15
C ASN A 44 10.24 12.08 8.15
N GLU A 45 10.96 11.90 7.08
CA GLU A 45 11.19 12.91 6.03
C GLU A 45 9.94 13.40 5.26
N LEU A 46 8.76 12.88 5.58
CA LEU A 46 7.47 13.26 4.99
C LEU A 46 6.64 14.17 5.91
N ASP A 47 7.19 14.58 7.07
CA ASP A 47 6.47 15.26 8.14
C ASP A 47 6.35 16.80 7.97
N ASP A 48 6.71 17.35 6.82
CA ASP A 48 6.61 18.79 6.54
C ASP A 48 5.16 19.31 6.53
N ASN A 49 4.18 18.42 6.67
CA ASN A 49 2.77 18.81 6.73
C ASN A 49 2.39 19.26 8.15
N PRO A 50 1.96 20.52 8.35
CA PRO A 50 1.59 21.05 9.66
C PRO A 50 0.39 20.32 10.29
N ASN A 51 -0.40 19.59 9.50
CA ASN A 51 -1.51 18.78 9.97
C ASN A 51 -1.11 17.34 10.28
N ALA A 52 0.16 16.97 10.21
CA ALA A 52 0.63 15.61 10.49
C ALA A 52 0.30 15.20 11.93
N VAL A 53 -0.17 13.96 12.09
CA VAL A 53 -0.46 13.38 13.40
C VAL A 53 0.43 12.17 13.62
N ILE A 54 1.10 12.13 14.78
CA ILE A 54 1.99 11.04 15.16
C ILE A 54 1.36 10.21 16.25
N ILE A 55 1.35 8.89 16.08
CA ILE A 55 0.87 7.93 17.07
C ILE A 55 2.06 7.11 17.59
N PRO A 56 2.72 7.53 18.68
CA PRO A 56 3.80 6.76 19.27
C PRO A 56 3.26 5.52 19.96
N GLU A 57 3.46 4.35 19.36
CA GLU A 57 3.03 3.06 19.91
C GLU A 57 3.97 1.95 19.41
N SER A 58 4.62 1.25 20.34
CA SER A 58 5.55 0.16 20.01
C SER A 58 4.84 -1.14 19.65
N ASN A 59 3.65 -1.37 20.18
CA ASN A 59 2.88 -2.57 19.88
C ASN A 59 2.04 -2.36 18.61
N ARG A 60 2.43 -3.05 17.55
CA ARG A 60 1.79 -2.94 16.24
C ARG A 60 0.30 -3.28 16.26
N LEU A 61 -0.13 -4.29 16.99
CA LEU A 61 -1.54 -4.67 17.05
C LEU A 61 -2.38 -3.60 17.78
N LEU A 62 -1.85 -2.99 18.84
CA LEU A 62 -2.47 -1.86 19.51
C LEU A 62 -2.53 -0.64 18.60
N LEU A 63 -1.44 -0.36 17.87
CA LEU A 63 -1.39 0.73 16.90
C LEU A 63 -2.49 0.57 15.85
N GLU A 64 -2.49 -0.55 15.13
CA GLU A 64 -3.35 -0.79 13.96
C GLU A 64 -4.85 -0.96 14.28
N ASN A 65 -5.21 -1.33 15.52
CA ASN A 65 -6.61 -1.63 15.84
C ASN A 65 -7.22 -0.69 16.88
N ILE A 66 -6.43 -0.07 17.75
CA ILE A 66 -6.95 0.75 18.85
C ILE A 66 -6.50 2.21 18.75
N LYS A 67 -5.19 2.43 18.66
CA LYS A 67 -4.67 3.81 18.67
C LYS A 67 -5.02 4.56 17.39
N LEU A 68 -4.91 3.88 16.24
CA LEU A 68 -5.26 4.44 14.94
C LEU A 68 -6.74 4.81 14.88
N SER A 69 -7.64 3.94 15.32
CA SER A 69 -9.08 4.23 15.31
C SER A 69 -9.45 5.38 16.23
N LYS A 70 -8.87 5.44 17.46
CA LYS A 70 -9.07 6.57 18.38
C LYS A 70 -8.57 7.87 17.77
N CYS A 71 -7.41 7.85 17.10
CA CYS A 71 -6.85 9.00 16.40
C CYS A 71 -7.79 9.48 15.30
N ILE A 72 -8.24 8.57 14.41
CA ILE A 72 -9.16 8.87 13.31
C ILE A 72 -10.47 9.47 13.85
N ARG A 73 -11.05 8.93 14.93
CA ARG A 73 -12.25 9.48 15.57
C ARG A 73 -12.04 10.89 16.12
N LYS A 74 -10.87 11.15 16.72
CA LYS A 74 -10.51 12.48 17.24
C LYS A 74 -10.34 13.50 16.09
N ILE A 75 -9.71 13.08 15.00
CA ILE A 75 -9.54 13.91 13.78
C ILE A 75 -10.91 14.20 13.16
N ALA A 76 -11.84 13.25 13.19
CA ALA A 76 -13.14 13.30 12.53
C ALA A 76 -13.05 13.76 11.05
N PRO A 77 -12.30 13.03 10.20
CA PRO A 77 -12.18 13.36 8.80
C PRO A 77 -13.44 12.97 8.01
N ASP A 78 -13.66 13.61 6.86
CA ASP A 78 -14.71 13.23 5.92
C ASP A 78 -14.38 11.91 5.22
N ILE A 79 -13.10 11.71 4.92
CA ILE A 79 -12.58 10.52 4.22
C ILE A 79 -11.31 10.03 4.92
N VAL A 80 -11.17 8.70 5.02
CA VAL A 80 -9.91 8.05 5.44
C VAL A 80 -9.43 7.10 4.35
N LEU A 81 -8.19 7.26 3.94
CA LEU A 81 -7.50 6.38 3.00
C LEU A 81 -6.55 5.45 3.74
N PHE A 82 -6.60 4.16 3.41
CA PHE A 82 -5.71 3.13 3.96
C PHE A 82 -4.92 2.48 2.82
N PRO A 83 -3.77 3.06 2.43
CA PRO A 83 -3.05 2.62 1.23
C PRO A 83 -2.33 1.29 1.37
N ILE A 84 -2.15 0.74 2.57
CA ILE A 84 -1.34 -0.46 2.83
C ILE A 84 -2.12 -1.58 3.52
N PHE A 85 -2.90 -1.26 4.55
CA PHE A 85 -3.63 -2.24 5.35
C PHE A 85 -5.12 -1.96 5.39
N PRO A 86 -5.96 -2.99 5.65
CA PRO A 86 -7.38 -2.78 5.88
C PRO A 86 -7.62 -1.94 7.15
N PRO A 87 -8.73 -1.18 7.20
CA PRO A 87 -9.04 -0.28 8.31
C PRO A 87 -9.18 -1.01 9.65
N PRO A 88 -8.98 -0.30 10.78
CA PRO A 88 -9.34 -0.80 12.10
C PRO A 88 -10.80 -1.24 12.15
N VAL A 89 -11.01 -2.42 12.73
CA VAL A 89 -12.31 -3.11 12.74
C VAL A 89 -13.41 -2.32 13.47
N ASP A 90 -13.04 -1.61 14.52
CA ASP A 90 -13.97 -0.85 15.36
C ASP A 90 -14.50 0.42 14.70
N LEU A 91 -13.89 0.91 13.61
CA LEU A 91 -14.43 2.03 12.84
C LEU A 91 -15.79 1.71 12.20
N LYS A 92 -16.14 0.43 12.06
CA LYS A 92 -17.48 0.01 11.64
C LYS A 92 -18.59 0.64 12.49
N TRP A 93 -18.34 0.84 13.78
CA TRP A 93 -19.35 1.33 14.71
C TRP A 93 -19.14 2.81 15.03
N GLY A 94 -20.09 3.65 14.61
CA GLY A 94 -20.17 5.06 15.01
C GLY A 94 -19.14 6.00 14.37
N PHE A 95 -18.29 5.56 13.44
CA PHE A 95 -17.53 6.48 12.60
C PHE A 95 -18.42 6.97 11.46
N LYS A 96 -18.41 8.28 11.21
CA LYS A 96 -19.32 8.92 10.23
C LYS A 96 -18.65 9.25 8.89
N GLY A 97 -17.33 9.28 8.84
CA GLY A 97 -16.57 9.51 7.62
C GLY A 97 -16.52 8.27 6.74
N LYS A 98 -16.08 8.42 5.51
CA LYS A 98 -15.97 7.34 4.53
C LYS A 98 -14.62 6.66 4.58
N LEU A 99 -14.58 5.34 4.38
CA LEU A 99 -13.38 4.50 4.51
C LEU A 99 -13.04 3.84 3.18
N TYR A 100 -11.83 4.10 2.68
CA TYR A 100 -11.34 3.58 1.41
C TYR A 100 -9.97 2.90 1.58
N PRO A 101 -9.91 1.58 1.79
CA PRO A 101 -8.66 0.84 1.70
C PRO A 101 -8.23 0.62 0.25
N THR A 102 -6.91 0.57 0.03
CA THR A 102 -6.32 0.12 -1.22
C THR A 102 -5.93 -1.34 -1.10
N PHE A 103 -6.36 -2.14 -2.07
CA PHE A 103 -5.93 -3.52 -2.24
C PHE A 103 -5.08 -3.63 -3.50
N HIS A 104 -3.81 -3.95 -3.33
CA HIS A 104 -2.81 -4.00 -4.41
C HIS A 104 -2.93 -5.26 -5.26
N ASP A 105 -3.38 -6.36 -4.67
CA ASP A 105 -3.63 -7.61 -5.40
C ASP A 105 -4.69 -8.47 -4.70
N CYS A 106 -5.19 -9.46 -5.42
CA CYS A 106 -6.10 -10.49 -4.91
C CYS A 106 -5.38 -11.75 -4.43
N ALA A 107 -4.05 -11.73 -4.26
CA ALA A 107 -3.27 -12.91 -3.88
C ALA A 107 -3.73 -13.52 -2.56
N PHE A 108 -4.13 -12.69 -1.59
CA PHE A 108 -4.65 -13.16 -0.30
C PHE A 108 -5.99 -13.94 -0.41
N LEU A 109 -6.75 -13.73 -1.49
CA LEU A 109 -7.96 -14.49 -1.79
C LEU A 109 -7.65 -15.80 -2.49
N LYS A 110 -6.80 -15.77 -3.51
CA LYS A 110 -6.52 -16.90 -4.42
C LYS A 110 -5.44 -17.86 -3.91
N TYR A 111 -4.40 -17.34 -3.25
CA TYR A 111 -3.20 -18.08 -2.87
C TYR A 111 -3.03 -18.22 -1.36
N ARG A 112 -4.12 -18.48 -0.62
CA ARG A 112 -4.10 -18.61 0.86
C ARG A 112 -3.07 -19.62 1.38
N LYS A 113 -2.71 -20.66 0.60
CA LYS A 113 -1.73 -21.67 0.99
C LYS A 113 -0.29 -21.15 1.03
N THR A 114 0.02 -20.10 0.26
CA THR A 114 1.37 -19.52 0.16
C THR A 114 1.58 -18.33 1.11
N LEU A 115 0.52 -17.89 1.81
CA LEU A 115 0.58 -16.78 2.75
C LEU A 115 1.29 -17.20 4.04
N ASN A 116 2.05 -16.27 4.62
CA ASN A 116 2.59 -16.45 5.96
C ASN A 116 1.45 -16.48 7.01
N PHE A 117 1.77 -16.90 8.24
CA PHE A 117 0.80 -17.07 9.31
C PHE A 117 -0.01 -15.80 9.60
N ALA A 118 0.66 -14.65 9.74
CA ALA A 118 0.00 -13.38 10.03
C ALA A 118 -0.92 -12.93 8.89
N ALA A 119 -0.49 -13.06 7.64
CA ALA A 119 -1.33 -12.74 6.49
C ALA A 119 -2.56 -13.66 6.41
N LYS A 120 -2.38 -14.97 6.66
CA LYS A 120 -3.44 -15.98 6.55
C LYS A 120 -4.49 -15.86 7.66
N TYR A 121 -4.09 -15.66 8.90
CA TYR A 121 -4.99 -15.75 10.07
C TYR A 121 -5.38 -14.40 10.66
N TYR A 122 -4.69 -13.32 10.31
CA TYR A 122 -5.02 -11.98 10.79
C TYR A 122 -5.42 -11.04 9.65
N LEU A 123 -4.53 -10.78 8.68
CA LEU A 123 -4.78 -9.76 7.65
C LEU A 123 -5.91 -10.17 6.68
N THR A 124 -5.91 -11.43 6.21
CA THR A 124 -6.94 -11.89 5.26
C THR A 124 -8.35 -11.87 5.88
N PRO A 125 -8.61 -12.42 7.08
CA PRO A 125 -9.92 -12.30 7.72
C PRO A 125 -10.34 -10.86 7.96
N LYS A 126 -9.41 -9.99 8.42
CA LYS A 126 -9.67 -8.57 8.62
C LYS A 126 -10.05 -7.87 7.31
N ALA A 127 -9.32 -8.15 6.22
CA ALA A 127 -9.61 -7.62 4.90
C ALA A 127 -10.99 -8.06 4.39
N LEU A 128 -11.25 -9.38 4.37
CA LEU A 128 -12.55 -9.93 3.93
C LEU A 128 -13.72 -9.39 4.73
N TRP A 129 -13.55 -9.24 6.04
CA TRP A 129 -14.60 -8.69 6.88
C TRP A 129 -14.81 -7.21 6.62
N SER A 130 -13.74 -6.44 6.35
CA SER A 130 -13.85 -5.01 6.03
C SER A 130 -14.66 -4.76 4.76
N LEU A 131 -14.58 -5.63 3.75
CA LEU A 131 -15.34 -5.52 2.49
C LEU A 131 -16.86 -5.39 2.68
N LYS A 132 -17.37 -5.77 3.86
CA LYS A 132 -18.81 -5.76 4.14
C LYS A 132 -19.33 -4.42 4.68
N TRP A 133 -18.46 -3.47 5.01
CA TRP A 133 -18.86 -2.24 5.71
C TRP A 133 -18.06 -0.98 5.35
N ILE A 134 -17.05 -1.09 4.50
CA ILE A 134 -16.33 0.07 3.94
C ILE A 134 -17.16 0.73 2.83
N ASP A 135 -16.86 2.00 2.54
CA ASP A 135 -17.60 2.79 1.55
C ASP A 135 -17.12 2.55 0.12
N GLY A 136 -15.93 2.06 -0.05
CA GLY A 136 -15.36 1.71 -1.35
C GLY A 136 -13.99 1.08 -1.24
N ILE A 137 -13.57 0.45 -2.33
CA ILE A 137 -12.27 -0.18 -2.50
C ILE A 137 -11.49 0.61 -3.53
N ILE A 138 -10.21 0.86 -3.26
CA ILE A 138 -9.27 1.36 -4.26
C ILE A 138 -8.44 0.17 -4.76
N THR A 139 -8.28 0.05 -6.08
CA THR A 139 -7.40 -0.93 -6.74
C THR A 139 -6.43 -0.22 -7.66
N ILE A 140 -5.34 -0.90 -8.02
CA ILE A 140 -4.27 -0.35 -8.85
C ILE A 140 -4.35 -0.76 -10.31
N SER A 141 -5.33 -1.60 -10.68
CA SER A 141 -5.53 -2.04 -12.06
C SER A 141 -6.97 -2.47 -12.34
N GLU A 142 -7.36 -2.45 -13.62
CA GLU A 142 -8.65 -2.98 -14.05
C GLU A 142 -8.76 -4.50 -13.86
N SER A 143 -7.65 -5.21 -13.91
CA SER A 143 -7.62 -6.65 -13.62
C SER A 143 -8.03 -6.91 -12.17
N GLU A 144 -7.42 -6.20 -11.22
CA GLU A 144 -7.76 -6.35 -9.80
C GLU A 144 -9.19 -5.89 -9.50
N LYS A 145 -9.65 -4.78 -10.11
CA LYS A 145 -11.03 -4.33 -10.00
C LYS A 145 -12.02 -5.42 -10.38
N ARG A 146 -11.81 -6.07 -11.54
CA ARG A 146 -12.68 -7.19 -11.98
C ARG A 146 -12.64 -8.36 -11.02
N GLN A 147 -11.47 -8.71 -10.51
CA GLN A 147 -11.32 -9.82 -9.57
C GLN A 147 -12.02 -9.54 -8.24
N PHE A 148 -11.91 -8.32 -7.69
CA PHE A 148 -12.61 -7.95 -6.45
C PHE A 148 -14.13 -7.92 -6.61
N ALA A 149 -14.64 -7.57 -7.79
CA ALA A 149 -16.08 -7.57 -8.08
C ALA A 149 -16.72 -8.97 -7.93
N GLU A 150 -15.94 -10.05 -7.99
CA GLU A 150 -16.41 -11.41 -7.73
C GLU A 150 -16.66 -11.69 -6.23
N TYR A 151 -16.11 -10.87 -5.32
CA TYR A 151 -16.12 -11.11 -3.88
C TYR A 151 -16.94 -10.08 -3.07
N THR A 152 -17.32 -8.96 -3.67
CA THR A 152 -18.05 -7.90 -2.98
C THR A 152 -18.87 -7.04 -3.93
N ASN A 153 -19.97 -6.48 -3.40
CA ASN A 153 -20.78 -5.46 -4.07
C ASN A 153 -20.36 -4.03 -3.68
N THR A 154 -19.33 -3.88 -2.84
CA THR A 154 -18.79 -2.56 -2.47
C THR A 154 -18.25 -1.86 -3.70
N PRO A 155 -18.49 -0.55 -3.89
CA PRO A 155 -17.94 0.22 -5.01
C PRO A 155 -16.42 0.07 -5.13
N ILE A 156 -15.91 -0.16 -6.34
CA ILE A 156 -14.48 -0.37 -6.60
C ILE A 156 -13.98 0.68 -7.57
N TYR A 157 -12.96 1.42 -7.14
CA TYR A 157 -12.31 2.49 -7.89
C TYR A 157 -10.92 2.07 -8.30
N ASN A 158 -10.62 2.08 -9.60
CA ASN A 158 -9.26 1.88 -10.08
C ASN A 158 -8.59 3.25 -10.20
N LEU A 159 -7.58 3.52 -9.35
CA LEU A 159 -6.77 4.73 -9.43
C LEU A 159 -5.49 4.54 -10.24
N GLY A 160 -5.19 3.30 -10.64
CA GLY A 160 -3.94 2.97 -11.30
C GLY A 160 -2.74 3.00 -10.35
N GLU A 161 -1.59 2.72 -10.93
CA GLU A 161 -0.29 2.84 -10.28
C GLU A 161 0.64 3.59 -11.25
N ASN A 162 1.43 4.53 -10.74
CA ASN A 162 2.32 5.33 -11.57
C ASN A 162 3.78 4.97 -11.27
N ILE A 163 4.65 5.21 -12.23
CA ILE A 163 6.10 5.10 -12.04
C ILE A 163 6.58 6.31 -11.25
N ALA A 164 7.30 6.08 -10.15
CA ALA A 164 7.88 7.13 -9.34
C ALA A 164 8.73 8.09 -10.21
N ILE A 165 8.63 9.37 -9.93
CA ILE A 165 9.37 10.43 -10.67
C ILE A 165 10.89 10.17 -10.64
N SER A 166 11.41 9.51 -9.59
CA SER A 166 12.80 9.11 -9.46
C SER A 166 13.30 8.17 -10.56
N PHE A 167 12.41 7.50 -11.30
CA PHE A 167 12.77 6.70 -12.48
C PHE A 167 12.79 7.50 -13.79
N LYS A 168 12.36 8.76 -13.77
CA LYS A 168 12.42 9.64 -14.93
C LYS A 168 13.82 10.25 -14.99
N GLY A 169 14.65 9.77 -15.90
CA GLY A 169 15.96 10.40 -16.20
C GLY A 169 17.15 9.84 -15.43
N VAL A 170 17.28 8.51 -15.36
CA VAL A 170 18.56 7.90 -14.97
C VAL A 170 19.61 8.31 -16.01
N SER A 171 20.64 9.05 -15.57
CA SER A 171 21.70 9.52 -16.46
C SER A 171 22.50 8.34 -17.02
N GLU A 172 22.94 8.43 -18.27
CA GLU A 172 23.81 7.43 -18.89
C GLU A 172 25.03 7.05 -18.04
N LYS A 173 25.60 8.00 -17.30
CA LYS A 173 26.76 7.79 -16.39
C LYS A 173 26.47 6.78 -15.26
N VAL A 174 25.22 6.68 -14.77
CA VAL A 174 24.87 5.71 -13.72
C VAL A 174 24.76 4.30 -14.33
N ASN A 175 24.27 4.20 -15.57
CA ASN A 175 24.16 2.92 -16.28
C ASN A 175 25.53 2.28 -16.53
N ILE A 176 26.53 3.04 -16.94
CA ILE A 176 27.90 2.54 -17.21
C ILE A 176 28.48 1.87 -15.95
N LYS A 177 28.42 2.52 -14.79
CA LYS A 177 28.93 1.95 -13.53
C LYS A 177 28.27 0.63 -13.12
N LEU A 178 26.98 0.46 -13.38
CA LEU A 178 26.25 -0.77 -13.07
C LEU A 178 26.59 -1.88 -14.07
N ILE A 179 26.68 -1.56 -15.34
CA ILE A 179 27.08 -2.48 -16.41
C ILE A 179 28.48 -3.04 -16.13
N ASP A 180 29.46 -2.17 -15.83
CA ASP A 180 30.82 -2.55 -15.49
C ASP A 180 30.90 -3.40 -14.23
N LYS A 181 30.17 -3.01 -13.17
CA LYS A 181 30.13 -3.75 -11.90
C LYS A 181 29.68 -5.20 -12.06
N TRP A 182 28.75 -5.47 -12.96
CA TRP A 182 28.18 -6.81 -13.17
C TRP A 182 28.70 -7.45 -14.47
N ASN A 183 29.68 -6.84 -15.15
CA ASN A 183 30.22 -7.28 -16.44
C ASN A 183 29.11 -7.60 -17.46
N LEU A 184 28.11 -6.74 -17.51
CA LEU A 184 26.96 -6.91 -18.42
C LEU A 184 27.29 -6.31 -19.79
N GLN A 185 26.85 -6.97 -20.85
CA GLN A 185 26.92 -6.43 -22.20
C GLN A 185 25.51 -5.94 -22.63
N PRO A 186 25.38 -4.78 -23.27
CA PRO A 186 24.11 -4.32 -23.80
C PRO A 186 23.42 -5.41 -24.62
N ASN A 187 22.13 -5.58 -24.42
CA ASN A 187 21.30 -6.58 -25.11
C ASN A 187 21.67 -8.06 -24.87
N SER A 188 22.51 -8.38 -23.88
CA SER A 188 22.96 -9.75 -23.61
C SER A 188 22.40 -10.33 -22.30
N TYR A 189 21.46 -9.66 -21.63
CA TYR A 189 20.91 -10.13 -20.37
C TYR A 189 19.40 -9.89 -20.26
N PHE A 190 18.77 -10.70 -19.43
CA PHE A 190 17.39 -10.48 -18.99
C PHE A 190 17.40 -9.93 -17.57
N ILE A 191 16.54 -8.95 -17.30
CA ILE A 191 16.34 -8.41 -15.96
C ILE A 191 14.95 -8.77 -15.45
N SER A 192 14.88 -9.25 -14.20
CA SER A 192 13.63 -9.46 -13.50
C SER A 192 13.72 -8.87 -12.11
N VAL A 193 12.83 -7.94 -11.80
CA VAL A 193 12.79 -7.24 -10.49
C VAL A 193 11.53 -7.64 -9.77
N SER A 194 11.68 -8.43 -8.70
CA SER A 194 10.57 -8.87 -7.87
C SER A 194 11.06 -9.46 -6.54
N THR A 195 10.17 -9.62 -5.57
CA THR A 195 10.41 -10.48 -4.41
C THR A 195 10.50 -11.95 -4.83
N ILE A 196 11.39 -12.71 -4.20
CA ILE A 196 11.51 -14.17 -4.46
C ILE A 196 10.37 -14.87 -3.70
N GLU A 197 9.29 -15.12 -4.41
CA GLU A 197 8.09 -15.77 -3.89
C GLU A 197 7.62 -16.88 -4.84
N PRO A 198 6.98 -17.96 -4.32
CA PRO A 198 6.48 -19.05 -5.16
C PRO A 198 5.57 -18.60 -6.32
N ARG A 199 4.72 -17.60 -6.10
CA ARG A 199 3.80 -17.06 -7.12
C ARG A 199 4.49 -16.35 -8.28
N LYS A 200 5.74 -15.87 -8.09
CA LYS A 200 6.55 -15.20 -9.14
C LYS A 200 7.28 -16.20 -10.04
N ASN A 201 7.32 -17.48 -9.62
CA ASN A 201 7.80 -18.62 -10.40
C ASN A 201 9.19 -18.47 -11.04
N PHE A 202 10.14 -17.86 -10.30
CA PHE A 202 11.53 -17.70 -10.77
C PHE A 202 12.17 -19.04 -11.18
N LYS A 203 11.77 -20.14 -10.54
CA LYS A 203 12.26 -21.47 -10.91
C LYS A 203 11.94 -21.84 -12.34
N TYR A 204 10.73 -21.49 -12.83
CA TYR A 204 10.35 -21.69 -14.21
C TYR A 204 11.15 -20.77 -15.15
N LEU A 205 11.28 -19.48 -14.81
CA LEU A 205 12.06 -18.52 -15.58
C LEU A 205 13.50 -19.01 -15.78
N LEU A 206 14.17 -19.45 -14.72
CA LEU A 206 15.54 -19.97 -14.79
C LEU A 206 15.65 -21.24 -15.68
N ARG A 207 14.63 -22.11 -15.65
CA ARG A 207 14.61 -23.31 -16.51
C ARG A 207 14.43 -23.00 -18.02
N VAL A 208 13.76 -21.90 -18.33
CA VAL A 208 13.56 -21.48 -19.74
C VAL A 208 14.78 -20.78 -20.27
N LEU A 209 15.58 -20.14 -19.42
CA LEU A 209 16.77 -19.38 -19.80
C LEU A 209 18.07 -20.22 -19.74
N ALA A 210 18.04 -21.39 -19.14
CA ALA A 210 19.18 -22.33 -19.09
C ALA A 210 19.21 -23.22 -20.34
#